data_636f5ed5127652dfe6b5beae8cf2ee40
#
_entry.id   636f5ed5127652dfe6b5beae8cf2ee40
#
_cell.length_a   1.000
_cell.length_b   1.000
_cell.length_c   1.000
_cell.angle_alpha   90.00
_cell.angle_beta   90.00
_cell.angle_gamma   90.00
#
_symmetry.space_group_name_H-M   'P 1'
#
loop_
_entity.id
_entity.type
_entity.pdbx_description
1 polymer ?
#
loop_
_entity_poly.entity_id
_entity_poly.type
_entity_poly.pdbx_seq_one_letter_code
_entity_poly.pdbx_strand_id
1 'polypeptide(L)'
;MPKFSILFCLLFGAGIANAQKVAFTEYDLKNGLHVILHKDNSAPVVAVSVMYHVGSKNEQPERTGFAHFFEHLLFEGSENIKRGEFMKIVSSNGGRNNANTTQDRTYYFEEFPSNQLETGIWLESERMMHPVINEIGVKTQNEVVKEEKRMRVDNQPYGNFLGEVMKRLFTKHPYNWVPIGSMEHLDAATLSEFIAFNKKFYTPNNAVLSIAGDIDLEKTKKLMYKYTLVLNTS
;
A
#
# COMPACT_ATOMS: atom_id res chain seq x y z
N MET A 1 -59.57 5.25 -11.31
CA MET A 1 -58.74 6.43 -11.12
C MET A 1 -57.97 6.25 -9.85
N PRO A 2 -56.70 5.97 -9.84
CA PRO A 2 -55.60 6.90 -9.62
C PRO A 2 -54.28 6.37 -10.23
N LYS A 3 -54.04 6.66 -11.48
CA LYS A 3 -52.73 6.27 -12.11
C LYS A 3 -51.79 7.47 -12.37
N PHE A 4 -52.23 8.68 -12.04
CA PHE A 4 -51.47 9.91 -12.32
C PHE A 4 -50.58 10.39 -11.16
N SER A 5 -50.84 9.95 -9.92
CA SER A 5 -50.09 10.44 -8.75
C SER A 5 -48.70 9.80 -8.57
N ILE A 6 -48.47 8.61 -9.12
CA ILE A 6 -47.17 7.90 -8.97
C ILE A 6 -46.10 8.48 -9.91
N LEU A 7 -46.47 8.97 -11.07
CA LEU A 7 -45.54 9.56 -12.05
C LEU A 7 -45.02 10.93 -11.59
N PHE A 8 -45.79 11.68 -10.79
CA PHE A 8 -45.38 12.99 -10.28
C PHE A 8 -44.38 12.90 -9.12
N CYS A 9 -44.42 11.84 -8.33
CA CYS A 9 -43.42 11.59 -7.26
C CYS A 9 -42.04 11.13 -7.78
N LEU A 10 -41.98 10.49 -8.95
CA LEU A 10 -40.72 10.07 -9.57
C LEU A 10 -39.91 11.20 -10.24
N LEU A 11 -40.60 12.29 -10.63
CA LEU A 11 -39.95 13.46 -11.23
C LEU A 11 -39.36 14.45 -10.21
N PHE A 12 -39.81 14.42 -8.96
CA PHE A 12 -39.25 15.25 -7.88
C PHE A 12 -38.09 14.61 -7.15
N GLY A 13 -37.81 13.33 -7.37
CA GLY A 13 -36.69 12.60 -6.78
C GLY A 13 -35.34 12.73 -7.53
N ALA A 14 -35.32 13.41 -8.67
CA ALA A 14 -34.06 13.80 -9.33
C ALA A 14 -33.46 15.04 -8.65
N GLY A 15 -33.33 15.00 -7.33
CA GLY A 15 -32.57 15.97 -6.57
C GLY A 15 -31.16 16.06 -7.16
N ILE A 16 -30.72 17.26 -7.45
CA ILE A 16 -29.41 17.61 -7.96
C ILE A 16 -28.33 16.89 -7.09
N ALA A 17 -27.85 15.75 -7.53
CA ALA A 17 -26.71 15.10 -6.93
C ALA A 17 -25.50 15.98 -7.27
N ASN A 18 -25.19 16.95 -6.42
CA ASN A 18 -23.93 17.66 -6.50
C ASN A 18 -22.84 16.69 -6.14
N ALA A 19 -22.14 16.13 -7.11
CA ALA A 19 -20.92 15.40 -6.88
C ALA A 19 -19.90 16.35 -6.26
N GLN A 20 -19.39 16.02 -5.08
CA GLN A 20 -18.33 16.78 -4.43
C GLN A 20 -17.07 16.67 -5.30
N LYS A 21 -16.59 17.80 -5.83
CA LYS A 21 -15.33 17.84 -6.55
C LYS A 21 -14.18 17.94 -5.54
N VAL A 22 -13.40 16.89 -5.42
CA VAL A 22 -12.17 16.89 -4.62
C VAL A 22 -11.10 17.67 -5.39
N ALA A 23 -10.61 18.78 -4.83
CA ALA A 23 -9.49 19.53 -5.40
C ALA A 23 -8.18 18.94 -4.92
N PHE A 24 -7.27 18.66 -5.84
CA PHE A 24 -5.93 18.16 -5.54
C PHE A 24 -4.89 18.79 -6.47
N THR A 25 -3.64 18.71 -6.05
CA THR A 25 -2.46 19.08 -6.86
C THR A 25 -1.65 17.81 -7.09
N GLU A 26 -1.22 17.57 -8.33
CA GLU A 26 -0.37 16.45 -8.68
C GLU A 26 0.86 16.90 -9.46
N TYR A 27 1.96 16.17 -9.31
CA TYR A 27 3.22 16.42 -10.02
C TYR A 27 4.16 15.21 -9.90
N ASP A 28 5.11 15.13 -10.84
CA ASP A 28 6.15 14.11 -10.82
C ASP A 28 7.46 14.66 -10.25
N LEU A 29 8.13 13.86 -9.42
CA LEU A 29 9.49 14.13 -8.99
C LEU A 29 10.50 13.63 -10.03
N LYS A 30 11.74 14.12 -9.98
CA LYS A 30 12.81 13.76 -10.94
C LYS A 30 13.12 12.26 -10.95
N ASN A 31 12.90 11.55 -9.85
CA ASN A 31 13.07 10.10 -9.73
C ASN A 31 11.86 9.30 -10.26
N GLY A 32 10.86 9.96 -10.83
CA GLY A 32 9.66 9.36 -11.38
C GLY A 32 8.54 9.09 -10.39
N LEU A 33 8.69 9.47 -9.10
CA LEU A 33 7.61 9.33 -8.12
C LEU A 33 6.49 10.32 -8.44
N HIS A 34 5.28 9.80 -8.66
CA HIS A 34 4.06 10.60 -8.81
C HIS A 34 3.54 11.02 -7.44
N VAL A 35 3.30 12.31 -7.23
CA VAL A 35 2.85 12.88 -5.95
C VAL A 35 1.48 13.53 -6.11
N ILE A 36 0.56 13.20 -5.21
CA ILE A 36 -0.78 13.77 -5.13
C ILE A 36 -0.95 14.44 -3.76
N LEU A 37 -1.32 15.72 -3.74
CA LEU A 37 -1.56 16.49 -2.53
C LEU A 37 -3.00 16.98 -2.49
N HIS A 38 -3.74 16.63 -1.43
CA HIS A 38 -5.08 17.11 -1.16
C HIS A 38 -5.12 17.86 0.16
N LYS A 39 -5.39 19.17 0.10
CA LYS A 39 -5.52 20.00 1.31
C LYS A 39 -6.95 19.96 1.81
N ASP A 40 -7.13 19.51 3.05
CA ASP A 40 -8.39 19.55 3.80
C ASP A 40 -8.10 19.90 5.26
N ASN A 41 -8.37 21.13 5.65
CA ASN A 41 -8.13 21.62 7.02
C ASN A 41 -9.35 21.45 7.94
N SER A 42 -10.29 20.60 7.60
CA SER A 42 -11.50 20.34 8.42
C SER A 42 -11.20 19.62 9.74
N ALA A 43 -10.10 18.87 9.81
CA ALA A 43 -9.61 18.20 11.01
C ALA A 43 -8.07 18.26 11.06
N PRO A 44 -7.46 18.34 12.27
CA PRO A 44 -6.00 18.47 12.43
C PRO A 44 -5.29 17.12 12.26
N VAL A 45 -5.56 16.42 11.16
CA VAL A 45 -5.00 15.11 10.82
C VAL A 45 -4.47 15.11 9.40
N VAL A 46 -3.51 14.23 9.14
CA VAL A 46 -2.94 14.00 7.81
C VAL A 46 -2.78 12.51 7.58
N ALA A 47 -3.13 12.07 6.37
CA ALA A 47 -2.81 10.74 5.86
C ALA A 47 -1.67 10.84 4.84
N VAL A 48 -0.65 10.02 5.02
CA VAL A 48 0.45 9.83 4.06
C VAL A 48 0.36 8.40 3.57
N SER A 49 0.41 8.19 2.27
CA SER A 49 0.27 6.85 1.71
C SER A 49 1.09 6.66 0.44
N VAL A 50 1.60 5.44 0.27
CA VAL A 50 2.31 5.02 -0.94
C VAL A 50 1.63 3.79 -1.53
N MET A 51 1.33 3.87 -2.81
CA MET A 51 0.79 2.78 -3.60
C MET A 51 1.81 2.37 -4.67
N TYR A 52 2.32 1.15 -4.56
CA TYR A 52 3.17 0.55 -5.58
C TYR A 52 2.31 -0.22 -6.59
N HIS A 53 2.58 -0.04 -7.88
CA HIS A 53 1.94 -0.81 -8.95
C HIS A 53 2.57 -2.20 -9.06
N VAL A 54 2.49 -2.95 -7.98
CA VAL A 54 2.92 -4.34 -7.85
C VAL A 54 1.98 -5.09 -6.94
N GLY A 55 1.51 -6.24 -7.40
CA GLY A 55 0.66 -7.15 -6.66
C GLY A 55 0.90 -8.57 -7.13
N SER A 56 0.03 -9.51 -6.73
CA SER A 56 0.24 -10.93 -7.05
C SER A 56 0.29 -11.21 -8.56
N LYS A 57 -0.28 -10.37 -9.43
CA LYS A 57 -0.18 -10.54 -10.89
C LYS A 57 1.25 -10.42 -11.43
N ASN A 58 2.15 -9.77 -10.69
CA ASN A 58 3.52 -9.53 -11.10
C ASN A 58 4.49 -10.66 -10.70
N GLU A 59 3.95 -11.65 -10.00
CA GLU A 59 4.69 -12.82 -9.52
C GLU A 59 4.84 -13.88 -10.63
N GLN A 60 5.77 -14.81 -10.43
CA GLN A 60 5.91 -15.98 -11.28
C GLN A 60 5.04 -17.14 -10.73
N PRO A 61 4.54 -18.06 -11.60
CA PRO A 61 3.71 -19.16 -11.14
C PRO A 61 4.32 -20.03 -10.02
N GLU A 62 5.65 -20.16 -10.00
CA GLU A 62 6.39 -20.95 -9.00
C GLU A 62 6.97 -20.09 -7.86
N ARG A 63 6.57 -18.81 -7.78
CA ARG A 63 7.06 -17.81 -6.81
C ARG A 63 5.91 -16.88 -6.39
N THR A 64 4.79 -17.47 -5.97
CA THR A 64 3.59 -16.74 -5.53
C THR A 64 3.68 -16.35 -4.06
N GLY A 65 3.07 -15.21 -3.70
CA GLY A 65 3.07 -14.67 -2.35
C GLY A 65 4.11 -13.57 -2.11
N PHE A 66 4.98 -13.26 -3.09
CA PHE A 66 6.04 -12.26 -2.94
C PHE A 66 5.51 -10.85 -2.66
N ALA A 67 4.49 -10.39 -3.37
CA ALA A 67 3.94 -9.06 -3.17
C ALA A 67 3.37 -8.89 -1.76
N HIS A 68 2.61 -9.88 -1.27
CA HIS A 68 2.09 -9.88 0.09
C HIS A 68 3.22 -10.03 1.12
N PHE A 69 4.23 -10.82 0.84
CA PHE A 69 5.41 -10.94 1.69
C PHE A 69 6.12 -9.59 1.87
N PHE A 70 6.23 -8.79 0.79
CA PHE A 70 6.79 -7.44 0.85
C PHE A 70 5.91 -6.46 1.61
N GLU A 71 4.58 -6.66 1.64
CA GLU A 71 3.70 -5.90 2.55
C GLU A 71 4.19 -5.99 3.99
N HIS A 72 4.59 -7.18 4.44
CA HIS A 72 5.14 -7.40 5.78
C HIS A 72 6.59 -6.95 5.89
N LEU A 73 7.44 -7.35 4.94
CA LEU A 73 8.89 -7.18 5.02
C LEU A 73 9.30 -5.70 5.07
N LEU A 74 8.59 -4.81 4.39
CA LEU A 74 8.88 -3.38 4.39
C LEU A 74 8.48 -2.65 5.69
N PHE A 75 8.01 -3.35 6.71
CA PHE A 75 7.88 -2.87 8.09
C PHE A 75 9.03 -3.32 9.00
N GLU A 76 9.91 -4.22 8.54
CA GLU A 76 10.99 -4.75 9.37
C GLU A 76 12.02 -3.69 9.77
N GLY A 77 12.19 -2.66 8.94
CA GLY A 77 13.09 -1.54 9.19
C GLY A 77 13.79 -1.04 7.94
N SER A 78 14.62 -0.04 8.13
CA SER A 78 15.44 0.58 7.09
C SER A 78 16.89 0.75 7.57
N GLU A 79 17.74 1.34 6.74
CA GLU A 79 19.11 1.71 7.16
C GLU A 79 19.12 2.65 8.38
N ASN A 80 18.08 3.50 8.53
CA ASN A 80 17.96 4.49 9.60
C ASN A 80 16.91 4.14 10.67
N ILE A 81 16.10 3.10 10.45
CA ILE A 81 15.07 2.64 11.38
C ILE A 81 15.39 1.19 11.77
N LYS A 82 15.70 0.96 13.03
CA LYS A 82 16.00 -0.40 13.51
C LYS A 82 14.78 -1.29 13.39
N ARG A 83 15.04 -2.58 13.24
CA ARG A 83 14.03 -3.62 13.18
C ARG A 83 13.04 -3.51 14.35
N GLY A 84 11.74 -3.52 14.06
CA GLY A 84 10.65 -3.42 15.03
C GLY A 84 10.43 -2.01 15.62
N GLU A 85 11.14 -0.98 15.14
CA GLU A 85 10.95 0.39 15.59
C GLU A 85 9.93 1.16 14.75
N PHE A 86 9.66 0.75 13.52
CA PHE A 86 8.71 1.45 12.64
C PHE A 86 7.36 1.70 13.31
N MET A 87 6.72 0.65 13.79
CA MET A 87 5.41 0.73 14.47
C MET A 87 5.46 1.55 15.78
N LYS A 88 6.60 1.51 16.50
CA LYS A 88 6.80 2.32 17.70
C LYS A 88 6.89 3.80 17.38
N ILE A 89 7.58 4.16 16.30
CA ILE A 89 7.68 5.55 15.83
C ILE A 89 6.29 6.05 15.48
N VAL A 90 5.49 5.29 14.72
CA VAL A 90 4.12 5.66 14.38
C VAL A 90 3.30 5.90 15.64
N SER A 91 3.23 4.92 16.56
CA SER A 91 2.39 5.02 17.76
C SER A 91 2.86 6.10 18.73
N SER A 92 4.17 6.30 18.90
CA SER A 92 4.73 7.32 19.79
C SER A 92 4.45 8.75 19.29
N ASN A 93 4.19 8.93 18.01
CA ASN A 93 3.81 10.20 17.40
C ASN A 93 2.27 10.34 17.23
N GLY A 94 1.48 9.51 17.94
CA GLY A 94 0.03 9.56 17.92
C GLY A 94 -0.60 9.08 16.59
N GLY A 95 0.18 8.37 15.78
CA GLY A 95 -0.25 7.85 14.50
C GLY A 95 -0.80 6.43 14.56
N ARG A 96 -1.39 6.03 13.46
CA ARG A 96 -1.75 4.64 13.14
C ARG A 96 -1.34 4.34 11.70
N ASN A 97 -1.11 3.08 11.40
CA ASN A 97 -0.73 2.63 10.06
C ASN A 97 -1.38 1.31 9.71
N ASN A 98 -1.43 1.01 8.43
CA ASN A 98 -1.79 -0.29 7.91
C ASN A 98 -1.24 -0.46 6.49
N ALA A 99 -1.39 -1.67 5.95
CA ALA A 99 -1.07 -1.98 4.56
C ALA A 99 -2.05 -3.02 4.01
N ASN A 100 -2.06 -3.19 2.70
CA ASN A 100 -2.76 -4.28 2.04
C ASN A 100 -2.20 -4.56 0.65
N THR A 101 -2.32 -5.82 0.24
CA THR A 101 -1.91 -6.29 -1.10
C THR A 101 -3.11 -6.86 -1.84
N THR A 102 -3.20 -6.51 -3.12
CA THR A 102 -4.17 -7.10 -4.05
C THR A 102 -3.44 -7.75 -5.22
N GLN A 103 -4.18 -8.15 -6.25
CA GLN A 103 -3.58 -8.63 -7.49
C GLN A 103 -2.76 -7.56 -8.22
N ASP A 104 -3.14 -6.28 -8.07
CA ASP A 104 -2.62 -5.18 -8.89
C ASP A 104 -1.71 -4.22 -8.14
N ARG A 105 -1.82 -4.12 -6.81
CA ARG A 105 -1.10 -3.14 -6.01
C ARG A 105 -0.72 -3.64 -4.63
N THR A 106 0.34 -3.03 -4.08
CA THR A 106 0.67 -3.04 -2.64
C THR A 106 0.55 -1.60 -2.13
N TYR A 107 -0.17 -1.41 -1.03
CA TYR A 107 -0.54 -0.10 -0.51
C TYR A 107 -0.19 -0.01 0.96
N TYR A 108 0.51 1.07 1.34
CA TYR A 108 0.89 1.41 2.71
C TYR A 108 0.30 2.76 3.05
N PHE A 109 -0.10 2.97 4.29
CA PHE A 109 -0.53 4.28 4.75
C PHE A 109 -0.33 4.47 6.24
N GLU A 110 -0.08 5.70 6.62
CA GLU A 110 -0.05 6.21 7.97
C GLU A 110 -1.02 7.39 8.10
N GLU A 111 -1.65 7.47 9.25
CA GLU A 111 -2.45 8.62 9.66
C GLU A 111 -1.83 9.21 10.91
N PHE A 112 -1.62 10.53 10.91
CA PHE A 112 -0.99 11.27 12.00
C PHE A 112 -1.77 12.54 12.36
N PRO A 113 -1.59 13.10 13.59
CA PRO A 113 -1.85 14.50 13.82
C PRO A 113 -1.05 15.37 12.83
N SER A 114 -1.63 16.45 12.31
CA SER A 114 -1.04 17.22 11.20
C SER A 114 0.35 17.79 11.48
N ASN A 115 0.70 18.02 12.77
CA ASN A 115 2.03 18.44 13.18
C ASN A 115 3.11 17.36 13.00
N GLN A 116 2.73 16.11 12.70
CA GLN A 116 3.61 14.98 12.44
C GLN A 116 3.71 14.63 10.94
N LEU A 117 3.27 15.51 10.05
CA LEU A 117 3.39 15.32 8.60
C LEU A 117 4.81 14.95 8.16
N GLU A 118 5.81 15.61 8.72
CA GLU A 118 7.22 15.37 8.40
C GLU A 118 7.65 13.94 8.77
N THR A 119 7.17 13.43 9.91
CA THR A 119 7.41 12.04 10.35
C THR A 119 6.81 11.05 9.35
N GLY A 120 5.57 11.26 8.88
CA GLY A 120 4.94 10.39 7.89
C GLY A 120 5.69 10.38 6.55
N ILE A 121 6.09 11.53 6.04
CA ILE A 121 6.88 11.65 4.81
C ILE A 121 8.23 10.96 4.96
N TRP A 122 8.90 11.13 6.09
CA TRP A 122 10.18 10.47 6.37
C TRP A 122 10.04 8.96 6.42
N LEU A 123 9.03 8.42 7.12
CA LEU A 123 8.79 6.97 7.22
C LEU A 123 8.59 6.33 5.85
N GLU A 124 7.77 6.94 4.99
CA GLU A 124 7.54 6.43 3.65
C GLU A 124 8.79 6.58 2.74
N SER A 125 9.57 7.64 2.93
CA SER A 125 10.85 7.75 2.24
C SER A 125 11.82 6.65 2.65
N GLU A 126 11.95 6.35 3.93
CA GLU A 126 12.79 5.27 4.45
C GLU A 126 12.36 3.89 3.90
N ARG A 127 11.04 3.61 3.90
CA ARG A 127 10.47 2.40 3.33
C ARG A 127 10.81 2.24 1.85
N MET A 128 10.72 3.32 1.09
CA MET A 128 10.93 3.32 -0.37
C MET A 128 12.41 3.20 -0.75
N MET A 129 13.27 3.87 0.00
CA MET A 129 14.62 4.20 -0.42
C MET A 129 15.69 3.35 0.25
N HIS A 130 15.45 2.96 1.49
CA HIS A 130 16.45 2.38 2.37
C HIS A 130 15.98 1.08 3.04
N PRO A 131 15.10 0.25 2.41
CA PRO A 131 14.62 -0.96 3.07
C PRO A 131 15.76 -1.94 3.32
N VAL A 132 15.82 -2.51 4.52
CA VAL A 132 16.81 -3.55 4.86
C VAL A 132 16.20 -4.93 4.60
N ILE A 133 16.61 -5.55 3.51
CA ILE A 133 16.19 -6.91 3.13
C ILE A 133 17.32 -7.87 3.44
N ASN A 134 17.18 -8.68 4.49
CA ASN A 134 18.18 -9.62 4.94
C ASN A 134 17.54 -10.96 5.39
N GLU A 135 18.39 -11.97 5.64
CA GLU A 135 17.93 -13.30 6.04
C GLU A 135 17.11 -13.31 7.33
N ILE A 136 17.43 -12.44 8.29
CA ILE A 136 16.71 -12.39 9.58
C ILE A 136 15.28 -11.89 9.35
N GLY A 137 15.11 -10.80 8.61
CA GLY A 137 13.80 -10.25 8.25
C GLY A 137 12.99 -11.25 7.44
N VAL A 138 13.60 -11.84 6.40
CA VAL A 138 12.92 -12.83 5.55
C VAL A 138 12.47 -14.04 6.37
N LYS A 139 13.34 -14.63 7.19
CA LYS A 139 12.98 -15.77 8.03
C LYS A 139 11.86 -15.44 9.02
N THR A 140 11.91 -14.26 9.64
CA THR A 140 10.88 -13.86 10.59
C THR A 140 9.53 -13.67 9.91
N GLN A 141 9.50 -12.92 8.81
CA GLN A 141 8.24 -12.64 8.12
C GLN A 141 7.67 -13.88 7.43
N ASN A 142 8.50 -14.84 7.05
CA ASN A 142 8.02 -16.12 6.54
C ASN A 142 7.14 -16.84 7.58
N GLU A 143 7.56 -16.90 8.84
CA GLU A 143 6.74 -17.50 9.91
C GLU A 143 5.47 -16.70 10.20
N VAL A 144 5.52 -15.36 10.14
CA VAL A 144 4.35 -14.49 10.32
C VAL A 144 3.32 -14.73 9.22
N VAL A 145 3.73 -14.75 7.95
CA VAL A 145 2.84 -14.96 6.80
C VAL A 145 2.25 -16.37 6.80
N LYS A 146 3.04 -17.38 7.21
CA LYS A 146 2.52 -18.74 7.40
C LYS A 146 1.42 -18.80 8.45
N GLU A 147 1.61 -18.13 9.58
CA GLU A 147 0.60 -18.11 10.63
C GLU A 147 -0.66 -17.34 10.18
N GLU A 148 -0.48 -16.23 9.48
CA GLU A 148 -1.61 -15.51 8.88
C GLU A 148 -2.41 -16.39 7.92
N LYS A 149 -1.74 -17.14 7.04
CA LYS A 149 -2.41 -18.06 6.14
C LYS A 149 -3.20 -19.13 6.90
N ARG A 150 -2.60 -19.72 7.95
CA ARG A 150 -3.30 -20.68 8.82
C ARG A 150 -4.56 -20.07 9.41
N MET A 151 -4.46 -18.86 9.99
CA MET A 151 -5.58 -18.20 10.65
C MET A 151 -6.67 -17.76 9.69
N ARG A 152 -6.30 -17.21 8.53
CA ARG A 152 -7.27 -16.60 7.60
C ARG A 152 -7.80 -17.55 6.53
N VAL A 153 -7.06 -18.61 6.22
CA VAL A 153 -7.41 -19.53 5.12
C VAL A 153 -7.55 -20.95 5.64
N ASP A 154 -6.48 -21.56 6.14
CA ASP A 154 -6.44 -23.01 6.36
C ASP A 154 -7.39 -23.46 7.48
N ASN A 155 -7.51 -22.66 8.56
CA ASN A 155 -8.38 -22.95 9.71
C ASN A 155 -9.81 -22.39 9.57
N GLN A 156 -10.14 -21.74 8.46
CA GLN A 156 -11.47 -21.15 8.26
C GLN A 156 -12.37 -22.06 7.41
N PRO A 157 -13.64 -22.25 7.80
CA PRO A 157 -14.61 -22.88 6.91
C PRO A 157 -14.65 -22.15 5.57
N TYR A 158 -14.49 -22.87 4.47
CA TYR A 158 -14.44 -22.30 3.11
C TYR A 158 -13.32 -21.27 2.87
N GLY A 159 -12.28 -21.23 3.69
CA GLY A 159 -11.21 -20.24 3.60
C GLY A 159 -10.48 -20.22 2.25
N ASN A 160 -10.39 -21.38 1.58
CA ASN A 160 -9.80 -21.48 0.23
C ASN A 160 -10.79 -21.23 -0.93
N PHE A 161 -12.05 -20.84 -0.64
CA PHE A 161 -13.08 -20.67 -1.67
C PHE A 161 -12.66 -19.70 -2.77
N LEU A 162 -12.15 -18.53 -2.38
CA LEU A 162 -11.70 -17.52 -3.35
C LEU A 162 -10.57 -18.05 -4.23
N GLY A 163 -9.58 -18.75 -3.65
CA GLY A 163 -8.48 -19.35 -4.40
C GLY A 163 -8.96 -20.34 -5.45
N GLU A 164 -9.92 -21.20 -5.09
CA GLU A 164 -10.50 -22.17 -6.01
C GLU A 164 -11.33 -21.50 -7.12
N VAL A 165 -12.05 -20.43 -6.80
CA VAL A 165 -12.79 -19.65 -7.81
C VAL A 165 -11.83 -19.00 -8.79
N MET A 166 -10.79 -18.34 -8.30
CA MET A 166 -9.81 -17.62 -9.15
C MET A 166 -9.08 -18.59 -10.10
N LYS A 167 -8.65 -19.75 -9.62
CA LYS A 167 -8.04 -20.81 -10.46
C LYS A 167 -8.94 -21.27 -11.61
N ARG A 168 -10.26 -21.30 -11.41
CA ARG A 168 -11.22 -21.74 -12.44
C ARG A 168 -11.57 -20.62 -13.42
N LEU A 169 -11.60 -19.37 -12.95
CA LEU A 169 -11.90 -18.21 -13.79
C LEU A 169 -10.71 -17.81 -14.67
N PHE A 170 -9.50 -17.90 -14.14
CA PHE A 170 -8.28 -17.42 -14.78
C PHE A 170 -7.30 -18.59 -15.04
N THR A 171 -7.44 -19.25 -16.17
CA THR A 171 -6.60 -20.42 -16.49
C THR A 171 -5.19 -20.08 -16.98
N LYS A 172 -4.96 -18.84 -17.46
CA LYS A 172 -3.68 -18.37 -18.00
C LYS A 172 -3.21 -17.06 -17.37
N HIS A 173 -4.15 -16.21 -16.91
CA HIS A 173 -3.84 -14.92 -16.34
C HIS A 173 -3.30 -15.08 -14.90
N PRO A 174 -2.33 -14.30 -14.45
CA PRO A 174 -1.79 -14.34 -13.08
C PRO A 174 -2.81 -14.06 -11.96
N TYR A 175 -4.06 -13.76 -12.28
CA TYR A 175 -5.15 -13.72 -11.30
C TYR A 175 -5.60 -15.10 -10.84
N ASN A 176 -5.01 -16.17 -11.36
CA ASN A 176 -5.38 -17.53 -10.98
C ASN A 176 -4.89 -17.92 -9.57
N TRP A 177 -4.07 -17.10 -8.92
CA TRP A 177 -3.70 -17.26 -7.51
C TRP A 177 -4.06 -16.02 -6.69
N VAL A 178 -4.22 -16.22 -5.38
CA VAL A 178 -4.52 -15.16 -4.41
C VAL A 178 -3.23 -14.54 -3.86
N PRO A 179 -3.26 -13.28 -3.36
CA PRO A 179 -2.06 -12.58 -2.88
C PRO A 179 -1.28 -13.30 -1.78
N ILE A 180 -1.94 -14.06 -0.90
CA ILE A 180 -1.25 -14.81 0.17
C ILE A 180 -0.30 -15.88 -0.39
N GLY A 181 -0.51 -16.35 -1.60
CA GLY A 181 0.36 -17.26 -2.32
C GLY A 181 0.51 -18.65 -1.70
N SER A 182 1.60 -19.34 -2.10
CA SER A 182 2.00 -20.64 -1.56
C SER A 182 3.16 -20.50 -0.58
N MET A 183 3.04 -21.12 0.58
CA MET A 183 4.11 -21.17 1.59
C MET A 183 5.33 -21.96 1.08
N GLU A 184 5.12 -22.97 0.26
CA GLU A 184 6.19 -23.75 -0.38
C GLU A 184 7.04 -22.87 -1.30
N HIS A 185 6.41 -21.93 -2.03
CA HIS A 185 7.13 -20.98 -2.88
C HIS A 185 7.95 -19.98 -2.07
N LEU A 186 7.43 -19.51 -0.93
CA LEU A 186 8.17 -18.62 -0.03
C LEU A 186 9.33 -19.33 0.66
N ASP A 187 9.14 -20.60 1.07
CA ASP A 187 10.19 -21.40 1.69
C ASP A 187 11.31 -21.75 0.70
N ALA A 188 10.99 -21.94 -0.57
CA ALA A 188 11.95 -22.25 -1.62
C ALA A 188 12.69 -21.01 -2.15
N ALA A 189 12.19 -19.79 -1.82
CA ALA A 189 12.74 -18.56 -2.33
C ALA A 189 14.07 -18.19 -1.65
N THR A 190 15.01 -17.71 -2.44
CA THR A 190 16.31 -17.24 -1.96
C THR A 190 16.27 -15.75 -1.61
N LEU A 191 17.17 -15.30 -0.75
CA LEU A 191 17.34 -13.87 -0.42
C LEU A 191 17.57 -13.04 -1.69
N SER A 192 18.31 -13.54 -2.66
CA SER A 192 18.58 -12.85 -3.93
C SER A 192 17.33 -12.65 -4.76
N GLU A 193 16.36 -13.57 -4.75
CA GLU A 193 15.08 -13.43 -5.44
C GLU A 193 14.21 -12.35 -4.77
N PHE A 194 14.19 -12.29 -3.44
CA PHE A 194 13.53 -11.19 -2.72
C PHE A 194 14.15 -9.84 -3.06
N ILE A 195 15.49 -9.71 -3.01
CA ILE A 195 16.17 -8.46 -3.37
C ILE A 195 15.88 -8.07 -4.83
N ALA A 196 15.88 -9.03 -5.76
CA ALA A 196 15.58 -8.77 -7.17
C ALA A 196 14.13 -8.30 -7.39
N PHE A 197 13.17 -8.89 -6.68
CA PHE A 197 11.76 -8.49 -6.74
C PHE A 197 11.57 -7.06 -6.18
N ASN A 198 12.19 -6.73 -5.05
CA ASN A 198 12.17 -5.38 -4.50
C ASN A 198 12.72 -4.36 -5.50
N LYS A 199 13.94 -4.56 -5.98
CA LYS A 199 14.60 -3.67 -6.95
C LYS A 199 13.81 -3.47 -8.23
N LYS A 200 13.04 -4.47 -8.65
CA LYS A 200 12.23 -4.40 -9.88
C LYS A 200 10.94 -3.61 -9.69
N PHE A 201 10.29 -3.72 -8.55
CA PHE A 201 8.91 -3.27 -8.42
C PHE A 201 8.70 -2.19 -7.36
N TYR A 202 9.48 -2.17 -6.27
CA TYR A 202 9.31 -1.21 -5.17
C TYR A 202 10.23 0.00 -5.38
N THR A 203 9.99 0.71 -6.48
CA THR A 203 10.80 1.84 -6.93
C THR A 203 9.94 3.09 -7.05
N PRO A 204 10.52 4.30 -6.92
CA PRO A 204 9.77 5.56 -7.02
C PRO A 204 8.95 5.70 -8.30
N ASN A 205 9.52 5.34 -9.44
CA ASN A 205 8.86 5.43 -10.74
C ASN A 205 7.75 4.39 -10.97
N ASN A 206 7.54 3.48 -10.02
CA ASN A 206 6.44 2.51 -10.00
C ASN A 206 5.50 2.76 -8.81
N ALA A 207 5.54 3.97 -8.23
CA ALA A 207 4.79 4.32 -7.04
C ALA A 207 4.03 5.64 -7.22
N VAL A 208 2.93 5.75 -6.47
CA VAL A 208 2.19 7.00 -6.26
C VAL A 208 2.20 7.29 -4.77
N LEU A 209 2.69 8.48 -4.38
CA LEU A 209 2.61 8.96 -3.02
C LEU A 209 1.48 9.99 -2.90
N SER A 210 0.54 9.75 -2.00
CA SER A 210 -0.59 10.65 -1.75
C SER A 210 -0.54 11.18 -0.32
N ILE A 211 -0.72 12.50 -0.19
CA ILE A 211 -0.81 13.17 1.11
C ILE A 211 -2.12 13.95 1.14
N ALA A 212 -2.97 13.64 2.12
CA ALA A 212 -4.27 14.29 2.28
C ALA A 212 -4.50 14.72 3.72
N GLY A 213 -5.14 15.89 3.92
CA GLY A 213 -5.52 16.39 5.23
C GLY A 213 -5.06 17.83 5.49
N ASP A 214 -4.84 18.13 6.77
CA ASP A 214 -4.44 19.47 7.22
C ASP A 214 -2.97 19.75 6.87
N ILE A 215 -2.75 20.19 5.64
CA ILE A 215 -1.42 20.46 5.07
C ILE A 215 -1.32 21.87 4.50
N ASP A 216 -0.11 22.41 4.53
CA ASP A 216 0.30 23.55 3.69
C ASP A 216 1.01 23.00 2.44
N LEU A 217 0.49 23.30 1.25
CA LEU A 217 0.98 22.73 -0.01
C LEU A 217 2.46 23.05 -0.27
N GLU A 218 2.89 24.28 -0.03
CA GLU A 218 4.26 24.70 -0.31
C GLU A 218 5.26 24.11 0.71
N LYS A 219 4.87 24.06 1.99
CA LYS A 219 5.67 23.38 3.02
C LYS A 219 5.77 21.89 2.74
N THR A 220 4.67 21.25 2.36
CA THR A 220 4.64 19.81 2.03
C THR A 220 5.55 19.51 0.84
N LYS A 221 5.49 20.31 -0.23
CA LYS A 221 6.41 20.17 -1.36
C LYS A 221 7.88 20.25 -0.95
N LYS A 222 8.24 21.22 -0.08
CA LYS A 222 9.61 21.33 0.43
C LYS A 222 10.05 20.09 1.22
N LEU A 223 9.17 19.53 2.04
CA LEU A 223 9.43 18.27 2.76
C LEU A 223 9.60 17.09 1.79
N MET A 224 8.76 17.00 0.76
CA MET A 224 8.92 16.00 -0.29
C MET A 224 10.30 16.09 -0.94
N TYR A 225 10.72 17.28 -1.35
CA TYR A 225 12.06 17.48 -1.93
C TYR A 225 13.19 17.12 -0.95
N LYS A 226 13.03 17.39 0.34
CA LYS A 226 14.02 17.06 1.36
C LYS A 226 14.25 15.55 1.49
N TYR A 227 13.18 14.76 1.49
CA TYR A 227 13.24 13.33 1.82
C TYR A 227 13.26 12.39 0.60
N THR A 228 12.68 12.79 -0.53
CA THR A 228 12.51 11.89 -1.68
C THR A 228 13.45 12.18 -2.86
N LEU A 229 14.17 13.32 -2.87
CA LEU A 229 15.13 13.66 -3.93
C LEU A 229 16.59 13.35 -3.57
N VAL A 230 16.90 12.96 -2.36
CA VAL A 230 18.29 12.63 -1.94
C VAL A 230 18.77 11.31 -2.54
N LEU A 231 18.15 10.81 -3.58
CA LEU A 231 18.63 9.67 -4.29
C LEU A 231 19.50 10.07 -5.46
N ASN A 232 20.77 9.85 -5.23
CA ASN A 232 21.71 9.65 -6.30
C ASN A 232 21.20 8.53 -7.21
N THR A 233 20.92 8.90 -8.45
CA THR A 233 21.00 7.97 -9.58
C THR A 233 22.42 7.43 -9.61
N SER A 234 22.66 6.27 -9.00
CA SER A 234 23.85 5.47 -9.28
C SER A 234 23.60 4.60 -10.50
#